data_0a6f8f7a8bd1c15bdcb23f5eb10bf998
#
_entry.id   0a6f8f7a8bd1c15bdcb23f5eb10bf998
#
_cell.length_a   1.000
_cell.length_b   1.000
_cell.length_c   1.000
_cell.angle_alpha   90.00
_cell.angle_beta   90.00
_cell.angle_gamma   90.00
#
_symmetry.space_group_name_H-M   'P 1'
#
loop_
_entity.id
_entity.type
_entity.pdbx_description
1 polymer ?
#
loop_
_entity_poly.entity_id
_entity_poly.type
_entity_poly.pdbx_seq_one_letter_code
_entity_poly.pdbx_strand_id
1 'polypeptide(L)'
;MSMFCFQCQETAKGTGCILSGVCGKTPEVANMQDLLLFVVRGIAAYNQALRKDGRSSARADKFIFDALFTTITNANFDKHSIIEKIKKGLELKKDLSNQVTIEHAPDECTWYGDETEFEEKAQTVGVLRTSDEDIRSLKELVHYGIKGMAAYVEHAYNLGYENPEIFAFMQYALAELTREDITVDELITLTLATGNHGVQAMAQLDTANTSHYGNPEISEVNIGVRNNPGILVSGHDLKDIEELLQQTEGTGIDIYTHSEMLPAHYYPQLKKYKHLVGNYGNAWWKQKEEFESFNGPILFTTNCIVPPRPNATYKDRIYTTGATGLEGATYIPERKDGKQKDFSVIIEHARRCQPPVAIESGKIVGGFAHAQVIALADKVVEAVKSGAIRKFFVMAGCDGRMKSRSYYTEFAEKLPADTVILTAGCAKYRYNKLPLGDINGIPRVLDAGQCNDSYSLAIIAMKLQEVFGLKDINDLPIVYNIAWYEQKAVIVLLALLALGVKKIHLGPTLPAFLSPNVKQVLIDNFGIGGISTADEDIAKFLA
;
A
#
# COMPACT_ATOMS: atom_id res chain seq x y z
N MET A 1 -5.76 -21.81 19.76
CA MET A 1 -6.02 -21.63 18.32
C MET A 1 -4.70 -21.55 17.58
N SER A 2 -4.62 -22.14 16.41
CA SER A 2 -3.52 -21.97 15.48
C SER A 2 -3.92 -20.94 14.40
N MET A 3 -2.94 -20.32 13.76
CA MET A 3 -3.15 -19.47 12.58
C MET A 3 -2.18 -19.91 11.49
N PHE A 4 -2.40 -19.47 10.25
CA PHE A 4 -1.39 -19.49 9.22
C PHE A 4 -1.44 -18.18 8.43
N CYS A 5 -0.31 -17.50 8.29
CA CYS A 5 -0.23 -16.27 7.50
C CYS A 5 1.16 -16.08 6.91
N PHE A 6 1.27 -15.90 5.61
CA PHE A 6 2.53 -15.64 4.90
C PHE A 6 2.44 -14.45 3.92
N GLN A 7 1.47 -13.55 4.13
CA GLN A 7 1.14 -12.48 3.17
C GLN A 7 2.14 -11.32 3.10
N CYS A 8 3.12 -11.24 4.04
CA CYS A 8 4.09 -10.14 4.07
C CYS A 8 5.53 -10.64 4.05
N GLN A 9 6.46 -9.74 3.74
CA GLN A 9 7.89 -10.05 3.65
C GLN A 9 8.50 -10.49 4.99
N GLU A 10 8.00 -9.96 6.13
CA GLU A 10 8.49 -10.30 7.47
C GLU A 10 7.85 -11.57 8.05
N THR A 11 7.20 -12.40 7.25
CA THR A 11 6.59 -13.64 7.74
C THR A 11 7.62 -14.54 8.44
N ALA A 12 7.21 -15.22 9.50
CA ALA A 12 8.11 -15.98 10.37
C ALA A 12 8.93 -17.00 9.56
N LYS A 13 10.25 -16.93 9.71
CA LYS A 13 11.25 -17.82 9.03
C LYS A 13 11.13 -17.84 7.50
N GLY A 14 10.40 -16.91 6.87
CA GLY A 14 10.13 -16.93 5.43
C GLY A 14 9.24 -18.09 4.99
N THR A 15 8.45 -18.69 5.89
CA THR A 15 7.57 -19.83 5.59
C THR A 15 6.12 -19.60 6.01
N GLY A 16 5.89 -18.92 7.12
CA GLY A 16 4.54 -18.62 7.63
C GLY A 16 4.51 -18.37 9.13
N CYS A 17 3.63 -17.48 9.56
CA CYS A 17 3.32 -17.24 10.96
C CYS A 17 2.25 -18.25 11.41
N ILE A 18 2.56 -19.07 12.43
CA ILE A 18 1.69 -20.16 12.91
C ILE A 18 1.21 -19.99 14.36
N LEU A 19 1.93 -19.22 15.17
CA LEU A 19 1.60 -18.96 16.59
C LEU A 19 1.07 -17.54 16.77
N SER A 20 1.73 -16.57 16.17
CA SER A 20 1.33 -15.16 16.11
C SER A 20 2.03 -14.49 14.92
N GLY A 21 1.44 -13.45 14.39
CA GLY A 21 2.06 -12.63 13.33
C GLY A 21 3.31 -11.91 13.85
N VAL A 22 4.39 -11.89 13.06
CA VAL A 22 5.57 -11.03 13.36
C VAL A 22 5.15 -9.56 13.45
N CYS A 23 4.09 -9.17 12.71
CA CYS A 23 3.48 -7.85 12.78
C CYS A 23 2.73 -7.54 14.09
N GLY A 24 2.48 -8.55 14.94
CA GLY A 24 1.68 -8.44 16.15
C GLY A 24 0.24 -8.95 16.05
N LYS A 25 -0.16 -9.49 14.87
CA LYS A 25 -1.49 -10.09 14.67
C LYS A 25 -1.65 -11.34 15.54
N THR A 26 -2.73 -11.42 16.32
CA THR A 26 -3.08 -12.61 17.09
C THR A 26 -3.72 -13.68 16.21
N PRO A 27 -3.74 -14.97 16.64
CA PRO A 27 -4.44 -16.03 15.92
C PRO A 27 -5.94 -15.71 15.69
N GLU A 28 -6.60 -15.14 16.68
CA GLU A 28 -8.02 -14.79 16.62
C GLU A 28 -8.28 -13.75 15.52
N VAL A 29 -7.44 -12.70 15.46
CA VAL A 29 -7.54 -11.67 14.40
C VAL A 29 -7.24 -12.27 13.04
N ALA A 30 -6.21 -13.13 12.91
CA ALA A 30 -5.87 -13.76 11.64
C ALA A 30 -7.01 -14.63 11.11
N ASN A 31 -7.58 -15.48 11.98
CA ASN A 31 -8.68 -16.37 11.64
C ASN A 31 -9.95 -15.60 11.25
N MET A 32 -10.28 -14.51 11.96
CA MET A 32 -11.42 -13.66 11.58
C MET A 32 -11.17 -12.92 10.25
N GLN A 33 -9.95 -12.54 9.93
CA GLN A 33 -9.62 -12.00 8.60
C GLN A 33 -9.83 -13.06 7.50
N ASP A 34 -9.42 -14.31 7.73
CA ASP A 34 -9.65 -15.40 6.76
C ASP A 34 -11.15 -15.65 6.56
N LEU A 35 -11.96 -15.63 7.62
CA LEU A 35 -13.41 -15.77 7.52
C LEU A 35 -14.06 -14.58 6.79
N LEU A 36 -13.58 -13.35 7.06
CA LEU A 36 -14.07 -12.18 6.32
C LEU A 36 -13.81 -12.32 4.81
N LEU A 37 -12.60 -12.77 4.43
CA LEU A 37 -12.25 -13.00 3.02
C LEU A 37 -13.06 -14.10 2.38
N PHE A 38 -13.41 -15.15 3.13
CA PHE A 38 -14.33 -16.20 2.69
C PHE A 38 -15.72 -15.63 2.39
N VAL A 39 -16.27 -14.81 3.27
CA VAL A 39 -17.57 -14.13 3.07
C VAL A 39 -17.50 -13.17 1.87
N VAL A 40 -16.43 -12.41 1.71
CA VAL A 40 -16.20 -11.50 0.57
C VAL A 40 -16.22 -12.24 -0.76
N ARG A 41 -15.59 -13.41 -0.85
CA ARG A 41 -15.62 -14.24 -2.07
C ARG A 41 -17.06 -14.67 -2.42
N GLY A 42 -17.87 -15.04 -1.44
CA GLY A 42 -19.27 -15.36 -1.66
C GLY A 42 -20.10 -14.16 -2.15
N ILE A 43 -19.87 -12.97 -1.58
CA ILE A 43 -20.50 -11.72 -2.05
C ILE A 43 -20.09 -11.43 -3.50
N ALA A 44 -18.79 -11.57 -3.79
CA ALA A 44 -18.27 -11.35 -5.13
C ALA A 44 -18.89 -12.29 -6.17
N ALA A 45 -19.04 -13.57 -5.83
CA ALA A 45 -19.68 -14.56 -6.70
C ALA A 45 -21.14 -14.21 -7.01
N TYR A 46 -21.93 -13.82 -6.00
CA TYR A 46 -23.31 -13.39 -6.24
C TYR A 46 -23.40 -12.10 -7.05
N ASN A 47 -22.58 -11.09 -6.74
CA ASN A 47 -22.63 -9.84 -7.50
C ASN A 47 -22.10 -10.00 -8.93
N GLN A 48 -21.15 -10.92 -9.15
CA GLN A 48 -20.70 -11.31 -10.48
C GLN A 48 -21.82 -12.05 -11.26
N ALA A 49 -22.62 -12.89 -10.61
CA ALA A 49 -23.78 -13.51 -11.23
C ALA A 49 -24.85 -12.46 -11.62
N LEU A 50 -25.10 -11.47 -10.77
CA LEU A 50 -25.97 -10.33 -11.10
C LEU A 50 -25.45 -9.54 -12.31
N ARG A 51 -24.14 -9.34 -12.44
CA ARG A 51 -23.52 -8.62 -13.59
C ARG A 51 -23.74 -9.36 -14.91
N LYS A 52 -23.79 -10.69 -14.91
CA LYS A 52 -24.13 -11.48 -16.11
C LYS A 52 -25.56 -11.20 -16.58
N ASP A 53 -26.45 -10.82 -15.66
CA ASP A 53 -27.82 -10.39 -15.96
C ASP A 53 -27.94 -8.87 -16.23
N GLY A 54 -26.84 -8.15 -16.38
CA GLY A 54 -26.81 -6.70 -16.59
C GLY A 54 -27.16 -5.87 -15.36
N ARG A 55 -27.12 -6.46 -14.16
CA ARG A 55 -27.38 -5.81 -12.86
C ARG A 55 -26.11 -5.79 -12.02
N SER A 56 -26.04 -4.95 -11.00
CA SER A 56 -24.97 -4.97 -10.00
C SER A 56 -25.44 -4.28 -8.72
N SER A 57 -24.75 -4.54 -7.62
CA SER A 57 -24.99 -3.89 -6.34
C SER A 57 -23.82 -2.98 -5.97
N ALA A 58 -24.01 -1.67 -6.02
CA ALA A 58 -23.01 -0.69 -5.57
C ALA A 58 -22.64 -0.89 -4.08
N ARG A 59 -23.61 -1.36 -3.25
CA ARG A 59 -23.35 -1.72 -1.85
C ARG A 59 -22.36 -2.89 -1.75
N ALA A 60 -22.44 -3.88 -2.66
CA ALA A 60 -21.49 -4.99 -2.73
C ALA A 60 -20.13 -4.53 -3.26
N ASP A 61 -20.11 -3.67 -4.27
CA ASP A 61 -18.87 -3.10 -4.81
C ASP A 61 -18.06 -2.43 -3.68
N LYS A 62 -18.72 -1.51 -2.94
CA LYS A 62 -18.08 -0.81 -1.81
C LYS A 62 -17.64 -1.76 -0.70
N PHE A 63 -18.52 -2.68 -0.27
CA PHE A 63 -18.19 -3.60 0.81
C PHE A 63 -16.97 -4.48 0.50
N ILE A 64 -16.83 -4.92 -0.75
CA ILE A 64 -15.74 -5.80 -1.17
C ILE A 64 -14.39 -5.10 -1.02
N PHE A 65 -14.21 -3.89 -1.57
CA PHE A 65 -12.91 -3.23 -1.45
C PHE A 65 -12.62 -2.75 -0.02
N ASP A 66 -13.60 -2.28 0.75
CA ASP A 66 -13.45 -1.95 2.17
C ASP A 66 -12.99 -3.15 3.01
N ALA A 67 -13.61 -4.31 2.79
CA ALA A 67 -13.29 -5.53 3.50
C ALA A 67 -11.91 -6.09 3.13
N LEU A 68 -11.56 -6.06 1.84
CA LEU A 68 -10.22 -6.44 1.37
C LEU A 68 -9.15 -5.54 2.00
N PHE A 69 -9.35 -4.23 1.98
CA PHE A 69 -8.41 -3.27 2.57
C PHE A 69 -8.24 -3.49 4.09
N THR A 70 -9.33 -3.81 4.81
CA THR A 70 -9.27 -4.15 6.24
C THR A 70 -8.28 -5.31 6.53
N THR A 71 -8.09 -6.22 5.58
CA THR A 71 -7.27 -7.43 5.76
C THR A 71 -5.84 -7.32 5.23
N ILE A 72 -5.42 -6.17 4.67
CA ILE A 72 -4.04 -6.01 4.27
C ILE A 72 -3.10 -5.97 5.50
N THR A 73 -1.82 -6.18 5.26
CA THR A 73 -0.83 -6.23 6.34
C THR A 73 -0.84 -4.93 7.16
N ASN A 74 -0.90 -5.05 8.48
CA ASN A 74 -0.84 -3.94 9.44
C ASN A 74 -1.96 -2.89 9.31
N ALA A 75 -3.15 -3.27 8.81
CA ALA A 75 -4.30 -2.37 8.75
C ALA A 75 -5.19 -2.50 10.00
N ASN A 76 -5.66 -3.70 10.31
CA ASN A 76 -6.62 -3.89 11.38
C ASN A 76 -6.23 -5.04 12.33
N PHE A 77 -6.13 -4.71 13.62
CA PHE A 77 -5.80 -5.61 14.72
C PHE A 77 -6.96 -5.76 15.72
N ASP A 78 -8.13 -5.18 15.42
CA ASP A 78 -9.31 -5.23 16.27
C ASP A 78 -10.25 -6.37 15.82
N LYS A 79 -10.25 -7.47 16.57
CA LYS A 79 -11.11 -8.63 16.33
C LYS A 79 -12.59 -8.25 16.27
N HIS A 80 -13.04 -7.35 17.15
CA HIS A 80 -14.46 -6.98 17.23
C HIS A 80 -14.91 -6.25 15.95
N SER A 81 -14.12 -5.30 15.48
CA SER A 81 -14.44 -4.59 14.23
C SER A 81 -14.52 -5.52 13.02
N ILE A 82 -13.68 -6.56 12.99
CA ILE A 82 -13.70 -7.57 11.91
C ILE A 82 -14.96 -8.44 12.01
N ILE A 83 -15.34 -8.88 13.22
CA ILE A 83 -16.59 -9.64 13.47
C ILE A 83 -17.80 -8.84 13.00
N GLU A 84 -17.90 -7.57 13.34
CA GLU A 84 -19.01 -6.73 12.88
C GLU A 84 -19.04 -6.58 11.35
N LYS A 85 -17.87 -6.54 10.72
CA LYS A 85 -17.77 -6.53 9.24
C LYS A 85 -18.20 -7.87 8.64
N ILE A 86 -17.88 -9.02 9.26
CA ILE A 86 -18.37 -10.34 8.86
C ILE A 86 -19.89 -10.41 8.91
N LYS A 87 -20.51 -9.95 10.00
CA LYS A 87 -21.97 -9.92 10.15
C LYS A 87 -22.65 -9.12 9.04
N LYS A 88 -22.16 -7.89 8.79
CA LYS A 88 -22.65 -7.04 7.69
C LYS A 88 -22.46 -7.70 6.32
N GLY A 89 -21.35 -8.42 6.13
CA GLY A 89 -21.08 -9.18 4.91
C GLY A 89 -22.06 -10.34 4.72
N LEU A 90 -22.38 -11.08 5.78
CA LEU A 90 -23.38 -12.18 5.72
C LEU A 90 -24.79 -11.67 5.42
N GLU A 91 -25.20 -10.53 6.01
CA GLU A 91 -26.47 -9.87 5.67
C GLU A 91 -26.51 -9.48 4.19
N LEU A 92 -25.47 -8.79 3.70
CA LEU A 92 -25.36 -8.39 2.31
C LEU A 92 -25.36 -9.61 1.36
N LYS A 93 -24.63 -10.67 1.70
CA LYS A 93 -24.61 -11.92 0.94
C LYS A 93 -26.01 -12.54 0.86
N LYS A 94 -26.77 -12.50 1.96
CA LYS A 94 -28.16 -12.97 2.00
C LYS A 94 -29.06 -12.14 1.08
N ASP A 95 -28.94 -10.82 1.11
CA ASP A 95 -29.70 -9.92 0.23
C ASP A 95 -29.44 -10.23 -1.26
N LEU A 96 -28.18 -10.50 -1.62
CA LEU A 96 -27.80 -10.86 -2.99
C LEU A 96 -28.30 -12.25 -3.39
N SER A 97 -28.24 -13.24 -2.50
CA SER A 97 -28.73 -14.60 -2.76
C SER A 97 -30.23 -14.66 -3.03
N ASN A 98 -31.01 -13.70 -2.54
CA ASN A 98 -32.43 -13.57 -2.84
C ASN A 98 -32.71 -13.02 -4.26
N GLN A 99 -31.70 -12.49 -4.95
CA GLN A 99 -31.84 -11.81 -6.25
C GLN A 99 -31.32 -12.64 -7.41
N VAL A 100 -30.44 -13.63 -7.16
CA VAL A 100 -29.82 -14.47 -8.17
C VAL A 100 -29.48 -15.84 -7.59
N THR A 101 -29.64 -16.88 -8.39
CA THR A 101 -29.25 -18.26 -8.04
C THR A 101 -27.95 -18.60 -8.76
N ILE A 102 -27.00 -19.24 -8.06
CA ILE A 102 -25.80 -19.82 -8.63
C ILE A 102 -25.94 -21.33 -8.63
N GLU A 103 -25.96 -21.95 -9.81
CA GLU A 103 -25.91 -23.40 -9.93
C GLU A 103 -24.55 -23.93 -9.42
N HIS A 104 -24.58 -25.01 -8.63
CA HIS A 104 -23.39 -25.57 -7.99
C HIS A 104 -22.60 -24.52 -7.18
N ALA A 105 -23.33 -23.71 -6.39
CA ALA A 105 -22.73 -22.63 -5.59
C ALA A 105 -21.63 -23.15 -4.63
N PRO A 106 -20.45 -22.52 -4.60
CA PRO A 106 -19.37 -22.91 -3.69
C PRO A 106 -19.75 -22.65 -2.22
N ASP A 107 -18.97 -23.21 -1.30
CA ASP A 107 -19.18 -23.08 0.15
C ASP A 107 -19.19 -21.60 0.61
N GLU A 108 -18.41 -20.75 -0.03
CA GLU A 108 -18.41 -19.30 0.18
C GLU A 108 -19.79 -18.65 -0.03
N CYS A 109 -20.59 -19.20 -0.93
CA CYS A 109 -21.95 -18.74 -1.22
C CYS A 109 -22.98 -19.33 -0.25
N THR A 110 -22.84 -20.60 0.11
CA THR A 110 -23.88 -21.38 0.80
C THR A 110 -23.79 -21.33 2.32
N TRP A 111 -22.61 -21.05 2.87
CA TRP A 111 -22.43 -20.97 4.32
C TRP A 111 -23.00 -19.67 4.92
N TYR A 112 -23.83 -19.84 5.96
CA TYR A 112 -24.37 -18.76 6.78
C TYR A 112 -24.34 -19.22 8.24
N GLY A 113 -23.41 -18.64 9.04
CA GLY A 113 -23.29 -18.93 10.46
C GLY A 113 -23.53 -17.69 11.31
N ASP A 114 -23.80 -17.90 12.59
CA ASP A 114 -23.79 -16.84 13.58
C ASP A 114 -22.41 -16.70 14.26
N GLU A 115 -22.26 -15.70 15.13
CA GLU A 115 -20.97 -15.39 15.76
C GLU A 115 -20.37 -16.55 16.54
N THR A 116 -21.20 -17.46 17.07
CA THR A 116 -20.74 -18.62 17.85
C THR A 116 -20.06 -19.68 16.98
N GLU A 117 -20.32 -19.69 15.67
CA GLU A 117 -19.75 -20.60 14.68
C GLU A 117 -18.50 -20.03 13.98
N PHE A 118 -18.23 -18.72 14.13
CA PHE A 118 -17.16 -18.04 13.37
C PHE A 118 -15.78 -18.62 13.63
N GLU A 119 -15.45 -18.95 14.89
CA GLU A 119 -14.14 -19.48 15.24
C GLU A 119 -13.90 -20.89 14.66
N GLU A 120 -14.94 -21.74 14.63
CA GLU A 120 -14.86 -23.07 14.05
C GLU A 120 -14.72 -22.97 12.51
N LYS A 121 -15.56 -22.17 11.87
CA LYS A 121 -15.51 -21.98 10.41
C LYS A 121 -14.19 -21.40 9.96
N ALA A 122 -13.66 -20.42 10.68
CA ALA A 122 -12.39 -19.76 10.36
C ALA A 122 -11.19 -20.74 10.31
N GLN A 123 -11.21 -21.83 11.07
CA GLN A 123 -10.15 -22.87 11.02
C GLN A 123 -10.14 -23.64 9.68
N THR A 124 -11.20 -23.59 8.90
CA THR A 124 -11.36 -24.41 7.68
C THR A 124 -11.19 -23.62 6.38
N VAL A 125 -11.18 -22.28 6.44
CA VAL A 125 -11.28 -21.42 5.26
C VAL A 125 -10.03 -20.62 4.91
N GLY A 126 -8.96 -20.77 5.71
CA GLY A 126 -7.70 -20.06 5.50
C GLY A 126 -6.87 -20.56 4.31
N VAL A 127 -5.70 -19.98 4.14
CA VAL A 127 -4.78 -20.22 3.01
C VAL A 127 -4.48 -21.71 2.77
N LEU A 128 -4.33 -22.50 3.82
CA LEU A 128 -3.99 -23.92 3.73
C LEU A 128 -5.14 -24.83 3.26
N ARG A 129 -6.35 -24.28 3.05
CA ARG A 129 -7.48 -25.00 2.44
C ARG A 129 -7.11 -25.54 1.05
N THR A 130 -6.31 -24.83 0.29
CA THR A 130 -5.79 -25.28 -1.01
C THR A 130 -4.53 -26.15 -0.75
N SER A 131 -4.64 -27.47 -0.98
CA SER A 131 -3.57 -28.43 -0.68
C SER A 131 -2.42 -28.38 -1.69
N ASP A 132 -2.72 -28.20 -2.99
CA ASP A 132 -1.71 -28.05 -4.03
C ASP A 132 -0.95 -26.72 -3.83
N GLU A 133 0.39 -26.81 -3.76
CA GLU A 133 1.25 -25.68 -3.44
C GLU A 133 1.30 -24.65 -4.58
N ASP A 134 1.30 -25.08 -5.83
CA ASP A 134 1.39 -24.21 -6.99
C ASP A 134 0.06 -23.47 -7.21
N ILE A 135 -1.07 -24.19 -7.12
CA ILE A 135 -2.41 -23.60 -7.17
C ILE A 135 -2.60 -22.62 -6.01
N ARG A 136 -2.21 -22.98 -4.79
CA ARG A 136 -2.25 -22.08 -3.63
C ARG A 136 -1.41 -20.84 -3.84
N SER A 137 -0.19 -20.99 -4.32
CA SER A 137 0.75 -19.89 -4.61
C SER A 137 0.15 -18.89 -5.60
N LEU A 138 -0.40 -19.38 -6.70
CA LEU A 138 -1.02 -18.52 -7.73
C LEU A 138 -2.34 -17.90 -7.25
N LYS A 139 -3.18 -18.65 -6.52
CA LYS A 139 -4.40 -18.09 -5.90
C LYS A 139 -4.06 -16.94 -4.95
N GLU A 140 -3.04 -17.11 -4.10
CA GLU A 140 -2.64 -16.05 -3.16
C GLU A 140 -1.94 -14.87 -3.87
N LEU A 141 -1.21 -15.10 -4.94
CA LEU A 141 -0.62 -14.03 -5.75
C LEU A 141 -1.71 -13.12 -6.34
N VAL A 142 -2.76 -13.69 -6.93
CA VAL A 142 -3.94 -12.95 -7.41
C VAL A 142 -4.65 -12.25 -6.25
N HIS A 143 -4.92 -12.98 -5.17
CA HIS A 143 -5.64 -12.48 -4.01
C HIS A 143 -4.91 -11.28 -3.37
N TYR A 144 -3.59 -11.38 -3.17
CA TYR A 144 -2.81 -10.28 -2.61
C TYR A 144 -2.70 -9.10 -3.58
N GLY A 145 -2.63 -9.35 -4.87
CA GLY A 145 -2.74 -8.30 -5.88
C GLY A 145 -4.05 -7.53 -5.76
N ILE A 146 -5.19 -8.24 -5.67
CA ILE A 146 -6.52 -7.63 -5.51
C ILE A 146 -6.65 -6.87 -4.18
N LYS A 147 -6.08 -7.38 -3.09
CA LYS A 147 -6.05 -6.66 -1.80
C LYS A 147 -5.29 -5.33 -1.91
N GLY A 148 -4.14 -5.34 -2.60
CA GLY A 148 -3.40 -4.11 -2.88
C GLY A 148 -4.17 -3.13 -3.77
N MET A 149 -4.85 -3.65 -4.80
CA MET A 149 -5.71 -2.87 -5.69
C MET A 149 -6.86 -2.22 -4.92
N ALA A 150 -7.49 -2.95 -3.98
CA ALA A 150 -8.59 -2.45 -3.16
C ALA A 150 -8.24 -1.18 -2.38
N ALA A 151 -7.00 -1.06 -1.89
CA ALA A 151 -6.54 0.15 -1.21
C ALA A 151 -6.54 1.37 -2.15
N TYR A 152 -6.06 1.21 -3.37
CA TYR A 152 -6.03 2.30 -4.36
C TYR A 152 -7.44 2.68 -4.83
N VAL A 153 -8.29 1.68 -5.01
CA VAL A 153 -9.71 1.88 -5.37
C VAL A 153 -10.44 2.66 -4.27
N GLU A 154 -10.23 2.34 -2.99
CA GLU A 154 -10.87 3.04 -1.88
C GLU A 154 -10.46 4.49 -1.81
N HIS A 155 -9.17 4.80 -2.00
CA HIS A 155 -8.71 6.20 -1.99
C HIS A 155 -9.31 7.01 -3.14
N ALA A 156 -9.40 6.43 -4.34
CA ALA A 156 -10.06 7.08 -5.48
C ALA A 156 -11.56 7.28 -5.21
N TYR A 157 -12.23 6.25 -4.66
CA TYR A 157 -13.65 6.31 -4.28
C TYR A 157 -13.94 7.42 -3.26
N ASN A 158 -13.07 7.59 -2.26
CA ASN A 158 -13.20 8.66 -1.26
C ASN A 158 -13.12 10.07 -1.87
N LEU A 159 -12.52 10.21 -3.05
CA LEU A 159 -12.47 11.43 -3.85
C LEU A 159 -13.59 11.52 -4.90
N GLY A 160 -14.53 10.57 -4.92
CA GLY A 160 -15.66 10.54 -5.86
C GLY A 160 -15.33 9.93 -7.23
N TYR A 161 -14.23 9.20 -7.36
CA TYR A 161 -13.82 8.53 -8.59
C TYR A 161 -14.12 7.04 -8.51
N GLU A 162 -15.06 6.60 -9.34
CA GLU A 162 -15.48 5.20 -9.44
C GLU A 162 -15.13 4.62 -10.81
N ASN A 163 -14.76 3.34 -10.86
CA ASN A 163 -14.56 2.60 -12.11
C ASN A 163 -15.26 1.24 -12.04
N PRO A 164 -16.45 1.12 -12.65
CA PRO A 164 -17.21 -0.11 -12.64
C PRO A 164 -16.50 -1.33 -13.26
N GLU A 165 -15.56 -1.10 -14.19
CA GLU A 165 -14.78 -2.18 -14.82
C GLU A 165 -13.78 -2.78 -13.82
N ILE A 166 -13.13 -1.94 -13.01
CA ILE A 166 -12.23 -2.41 -11.94
C ILE A 166 -13.03 -3.18 -10.89
N PHE A 167 -14.21 -2.67 -10.47
CA PHE A 167 -15.07 -3.39 -9.53
C PHE A 167 -15.51 -4.74 -10.07
N ALA A 168 -15.92 -4.79 -11.34
CA ALA A 168 -16.33 -6.03 -12.00
C ALA A 168 -15.17 -7.04 -12.07
N PHE A 169 -13.96 -6.57 -12.42
CA PHE A 169 -12.78 -7.42 -12.47
C PHE A 169 -12.41 -7.99 -11.09
N MET A 170 -12.39 -7.15 -10.05
CA MET A 170 -12.08 -7.60 -8.69
C MET A 170 -13.02 -8.72 -8.25
N GLN A 171 -14.32 -8.58 -8.54
CA GLN A 171 -15.35 -9.57 -8.21
C GLN A 171 -15.23 -10.83 -9.07
N TYR A 172 -14.96 -10.69 -10.35
CA TYR A 172 -14.68 -11.81 -11.23
C TYR A 172 -13.51 -12.63 -10.70
N ALA A 173 -12.37 -11.98 -10.42
CA ALA A 173 -11.20 -12.66 -9.93
C ALA A 173 -11.45 -13.36 -8.56
N LEU A 174 -12.14 -12.69 -7.63
CA LEU A 174 -12.50 -13.28 -6.33
C LEU A 174 -13.45 -14.51 -6.50
N ALA A 175 -14.38 -14.46 -7.45
CA ALA A 175 -15.26 -15.59 -7.76
C ALA A 175 -14.46 -16.76 -8.38
N GLU A 176 -13.54 -16.50 -9.30
CA GLU A 176 -12.65 -17.53 -9.88
C GLU A 176 -11.80 -18.23 -8.80
N LEU A 177 -11.35 -17.49 -7.77
CA LEU A 177 -10.57 -18.09 -6.67
C LEU A 177 -11.37 -19.09 -5.82
N THR A 178 -12.72 -19.13 -5.91
CA THR A 178 -13.55 -20.13 -5.22
C THR A 178 -13.56 -21.47 -5.94
N ARG A 179 -13.20 -21.52 -7.23
CA ARG A 179 -13.21 -22.74 -8.03
C ARG A 179 -12.16 -23.74 -7.53
N GLU A 180 -12.58 -25.00 -7.38
CA GLU A 180 -11.67 -26.11 -7.03
C GLU A 180 -10.97 -26.68 -8.26
N ASP A 181 -11.57 -26.56 -9.44
CA ASP A 181 -11.09 -27.06 -10.73
C ASP A 181 -10.21 -26.07 -11.51
N ILE A 182 -9.92 -24.91 -10.96
CA ILE A 182 -9.12 -23.87 -11.64
C ILE A 182 -7.71 -24.36 -11.90
N THR A 183 -7.25 -24.20 -13.14
CA THR A 183 -5.95 -24.68 -13.59
C THR A 183 -4.84 -23.64 -13.37
N VAL A 184 -3.58 -24.11 -13.44
CA VAL A 184 -2.39 -23.23 -13.38
C VAL A 184 -2.41 -22.19 -14.50
N ASP A 185 -2.76 -22.57 -15.73
CA ASP A 185 -2.79 -21.66 -16.89
C ASP A 185 -3.86 -20.57 -16.74
N GLU A 186 -5.05 -20.92 -16.22
CA GLU A 186 -6.10 -19.97 -15.90
C GLU A 186 -5.63 -18.98 -14.81
N LEU A 187 -4.94 -19.46 -13.78
CA LEU A 187 -4.41 -18.62 -12.71
C LEU A 187 -3.27 -17.71 -13.18
N ILE A 188 -2.41 -18.16 -14.08
CA ILE A 188 -1.38 -17.31 -14.70
C ILE A 188 -2.05 -16.19 -15.51
N THR A 189 -3.05 -16.54 -16.31
CA THR A 189 -3.83 -15.56 -17.08
C THR A 189 -4.50 -14.54 -16.16
N LEU A 190 -5.12 -14.99 -15.07
CA LEU A 190 -5.77 -14.15 -14.08
C LEU A 190 -4.76 -13.25 -13.34
N THR A 191 -3.55 -13.76 -13.07
CA THR A 191 -2.46 -12.99 -12.45
C THR A 191 -2.05 -11.81 -13.33
N LEU A 192 -1.84 -12.02 -14.63
CA LEU A 192 -1.49 -10.95 -15.57
C LEU A 192 -2.65 -9.96 -15.75
N ALA A 193 -3.89 -10.45 -15.81
CA ALA A 193 -5.09 -9.60 -15.83
C ALA A 193 -5.20 -8.74 -14.56
N THR A 194 -4.85 -9.30 -13.39
CA THR A 194 -4.77 -8.54 -12.13
C THR A 194 -3.76 -7.39 -12.24
N GLY A 195 -2.59 -7.65 -12.83
CA GLY A 195 -1.59 -6.62 -13.08
C GLY A 195 -2.10 -5.48 -13.97
N ASN A 196 -2.78 -5.81 -15.07
CA ASN A 196 -3.36 -4.82 -15.99
C ASN A 196 -4.40 -3.92 -15.30
N HIS A 197 -5.30 -4.50 -14.49
CA HIS A 197 -6.28 -3.72 -13.72
C HIS A 197 -5.61 -2.95 -12.57
N GLY A 198 -4.47 -3.43 -12.06
CA GLY A 198 -3.63 -2.70 -11.13
C GLY A 198 -3.08 -1.41 -11.72
N VAL A 199 -2.63 -1.43 -12.98
CA VAL A 199 -2.23 -0.20 -13.71
C VAL A 199 -3.40 0.77 -13.79
N GLN A 200 -4.60 0.29 -14.16
CA GLN A 200 -5.79 1.13 -14.26
C GLN A 200 -6.21 1.73 -12.91
N ALA A 201 -6.14 0.94 -11.81
CA ALA A 201 -6.46 1.43 -10.47
C ALA A 201 -5.49 2.51 -9.99
N MET A 202 -4.19 2.35 -10.25
CA MET A 202 -3.19 3.37 -9.94
C MET A 202 -3.37 4.63 -10.80
N ALA A 203 -3.68 4.48 -12.09
CA ALA A 203 -3.97 5.60 -13.00
C ALA A 203 -5.21 6.38 -12.55
N GLN A 204 -6.25 5.67 -12.11
CA GLN A 204 -7.46 6.30 -11.57
C GLN A 204 -7.17 7.09 -10.30
N LEU A 205 -6.37 6.52 -9.38
CA LEU A 205 -6.01 7.21 -8.14
C LEU A 205 -5.12 8.43 -8.41
N ASP A 206 -4.16 8.33 -9.35
CA ASP A 206 -3.35 9.47 -9.79
C ASP A 206 -4.23 10.58 -10.35
N THR A 207 -5.19 10.24 -11.21
CA THR A 207 -6.17 11.19 -11.76
C THR A 207 -7.01 11.82 -10.64
N ALA A 208 -7.50 11.04 -9.69
CA ALA A 208 -8.29 11.54 -8.57
C ALA A 208 -7.48 12.53 -7.70
N ASN A 209 -6.26 12.14 -7.30
CA ASN A 209 -5.38 12.97 -6.49
C ASN A 209 -4.99 14.27 -7.21
N THR A 210 -4.52 14.17 -8.46
CA THR A 210 -4.02 15.33 -9.21
C THR A 210 -5.13 16.29 -9.62
N SER A 211 -6.33 15.78 -9.94
CA SER A 211 -7.50 16.63 -10.22
C SER A 211 -8.00 17.35 -8.99
N HIS A 212 -7.91 16.72 -7.80
CA HIS A 212 -8.43 17.31 -6.56
C HIS A 212 -7.41 18.21 -5.86
N TYR A 213 -6.14 17.80 -5.83
CA TYR A 213 -5.09 18.49 -5.07
C TYR A 213 -4.08 19.26 -5.93
N GLY A 214 -4.15 19.14 -7.26
CA GLY A 214 -3.14 19.61 -8.21
C GLY A 214 -2.00 18.60 -8.37
N ASN A 215 -1.20 18.78 -9.43
CA ASN A 215 0.00 17.95 -9.61
C ASN A 215 0.98 18.17 -8.48
N PRO A 216 1.63 17.11 -7.95
CA PRO A 216 2.72 17.26 -7.00
C PRO A 216 3.79 18.20 -7.53
N GLU A 217 4.30 19.08 -6.67
CA GLU A 217 5.36 20.04 -6.99
C GLU A 217 6.60 19.74 -6.16
N ILE A 218 7.78 20.03 -6.70
CA ILE A 218 9.03 19.95 -5.97
C ILE A 218 8.90 20.80 -4.70
N SER A 219 9.03 20.17 -3.55
CA SER A 219 8.77 20.79 -2.25
C SER A 219 9.85 20.45 -1.24
N GLU A 220 10.30 21.47 -0.53
CA GLU A 220 11.09 21.29 0.69
C GLU A 220 10.15 21.07 1.88
N VAL A 221 10.28 19.93 2.55
CA VAL A 221 9.46 19.57 3.71
C VAL A 221 10.30 19.63 4.98
N ASN A 222 9.85 20.43 5.94
CA ASN A 222 10.49 20.53 7.25
C ASN A 222 10.38 19.19 8.00
N ILE A 223 11.43 18.80 8.73
CA ILE A 223 11.45 17.59 9.57
C ILE A 223 11.63 17.91 11.07
N GLY A 224 11.59 19.19 11.43
CA GLY A 224 11.53 19.66 12.82
C GLY A 224 10.11 19.93 13.27
N VAL A 225 9.97 20.53 14.46
CA VAL A 225 8.68 20.84 15.10
C VAL A 225 8.55 22.30 15.45
N ARG A 226 7.31 22.76 15.74
CA ARG A 226 6.96 24.06 16.32
C ARG A 226 6.51 23.91 17.78
N ASN A 227 6.23 25.02 18.44
CA ASN A 227 5.81 25.07 19.84
C ASN A 227 4.28 25.02 20.06
N ASN A 228 3.51 24.60 19.07
CA ASN A 228 2.08 24.39 19.20
C ASN A 228 1.75 22.93 19.50
N PRO A 229 0.63 22.65 20.19
CA PRO A 229 0.09 21.30 20.22
C PRO A 229 -0.08 20.75 18.80
N GLY A 230 0.12 19.45 18.62
CA GLY A 230 0.07 18.88 17.28
C GLY A 230 -0.73 17.59 17.19
N ILE A 231 -1.20 17.28 15.98
CA ILE A 231 -1.76 15.97 15.60
C ILE A 231 -0.82 15.34 14.58
N LEU A 232 -0.46 14.09 14.79
CA LEU A 232 0.35 13.29 13.87
C LEU A 232 -0.55 12.43 13.01
N VAL A 233 -0.41 12.54 11.69
CA VAL A 233 -1.21 11.77 10.72
C VAL A 233 -0.33 10.77 10.01
N SER A 234 -0.63 9.48 10.18
CA SER A 234 0.04 8.35 9.52
C SER A 234 -0.94 7.57 8.64
N GLY A 235 -0.45 6.98 7.57
CA GLY A 235 -1.26 6.28 6.58
C GLY A 235 -1.17 6.93 5.20
N HIS A 236 -2.23 6.80 4.38
CA HIS A 236 -2.15 7.16 2.96
C HIS A 236 -3.31 8.07 2.49
N ASP A 237 -4.46 8.10 3.19
CA ASP A 237 -5.67 8.76 2.70
C ASP A 237 -5.54 10.30 2.73
N LEU A 238 -5.43 10.90 1.54
CA LEU A 238 -5.30 12.35 1.38
C LEU A 238 -6.61 13.08 1.68
N LYS A 239 -7.77 12.41 1.55
CA LYS A 239 -9.06 13.03 1.89
C LYS A 239 -9.22 13.19 3.39
N ASP A 240 -8.74 12.24 4.18
CA ASP A 240 -8.77 12.33 5.63
C ASP A 240 -7.90 13.47 6.16
N ILE A 241 -6.67 13.62 5.65
CA ILE A 241 -5.81 14.72 6.07
C ILE A 241 -6.35 16.08 5.57
N GLU A 242 -6.95 16.16 4.37
CA GLU A 242 -7.60 17.38 3.90
C GLU A 242 -8.70 17.84 4.86
N GLU A 243 -9.62 16.94 5.23
CA GLU A 243 -10.72 17.25 6.12
C GLU A 243 -10.25 17.63 7.53
N LEU A 244 -9.18 16.98 8.02
CA LEU A 244 -8.54 17.36 9.28
C LEU A 244 -7.91 18.76 9.19
N LEU A 245 -7.21 19.08 8.10
CA LEU A 245 -6.61 20.40 7.88
C LEU A 245 -7.68 21.49 7.85
N GLN A 246 -8.81 21.25 7.18
CA GLN A 246 -9.94 22.19 7.16
C GLN A 246 -10.51 22.45 8.55
N GLN A 247 -10.66 21.42 9.38
CA GLN A 247 -11.23 21.53 10.73
C GLN A 247 -10.25 22.08 11.77
N THR A 248 -8.95 22.03 11.49
CA THR A 248 -7.91 22.57 12.40
C THR A 248 -7.42 23.95 12.02
N GLU A 249 -7.85 24.50 10.88
CA GLU A 249 -7.46 25.85 10.45
C GLU A 249 -7.88 26.91 11.48
N GLY A 250 -6.92 27.74 11.90
CA GLY A 250 -7.15 28.81 12.89
C GLY A 250 -7.32 28.33 14.34
N THR A 251 -7.19 27.04 14.64
CA THR A 251 -7.36 26.49 16.00
C THR A 251 -6.10 26.57 16.88
N GLY A 252 -4.94 26.89 16.29
CA GLY A 252 -3.65 26.90 16.99
C GLY A 252 -3.03 25.48 17.13
N ILE A 253 -3.59 24.48 16.44
CA ILE A 253 -3.07 23.11 16.41
C ILE A 253 -2.28 22.93 15.12
N ASP A 254 -1.07 22.40 15.23
CA ASP A 254 -0.21 22.05 14.10
C ASP A 254 -0.45 20.60 13.65
N ILE A 255 -0.37 20.36 12.35
CA ILE A 255 -0.50 19.02 11.75
C ILE A 255 0.87 18.58 11.24
N TYR A 256 1.22 17.35 11.57
CA TYR A 256 2.43 16.68 11.12
C TYR A 256 2.09 15.39 10.39
N THR A 257 2.84 15.10 9.34
CA THR A 257 2.74 13.82 8.64
C THR A 257 3.77 12.83 9.19
N HIS A 258 3.47 11.54 9.00
CA HIS A 258 4.38 10.44 9.32
C HIS A 258 4.32 9.41 8.20
N SER A 259 5.48 8.82 7.86
CA SER A 259 5.56 7.70 6.91
C SER A 259 4.97 8.04 5.54
N GLU A 260 3.99 7.27 5.04
CA GLU A 260 3.39 7.46 3.71
C GLU A 260 2.50 8.71 3.59
N MET A 261 2.26 9.44 4.66
CA MET A 261 1.56 10.71 4.59
C MET A 261 2.50 11.89 4.20
N LEU A 262 3.81 11.71 4.22
CA LEU A 262 4.80 12.71 3.77
C LEU A 262 4.42 13.38 2.43
N PRO A 263 3.99 12.66 1.39
CA PRO A 263 3.66 13.27 0.11
C PRO A 263 2.49 14.25 0.12
N ALA A 264 1.68 14.34 1.18
CA ALA A 264 0.69 15.39 1.33
C ALA A 264 1.30 16.80 1.19
N HIS A 265 2.58 16.96 1.57
CA HIS A 265 3.32 18.21 1.42
C HIS A 265 3.71 18.56 -0.02
N TYR A 266 3.53 17.66 -0.98
CA TYR A 266 3.86 17.90 -2.38
C TYR A 266 2.69 18.48 -3.16
N TYR A 267 1.46 18.29 -2.70
CA TYR A 267 0.24 18.72 -3.38
C TYR A 267 -0.10 20.18 -3.09
N PRO A 268 -0.30 21.04 -4.13
CA PRO A 268 -0.57 22.47 -3.95
C PRO A 268 -1.74 22.77 -3.02
N GLN A 269 -2.85 22.00 -3.14
CA GLN A 269 -4.06 22.24 -2.35
C GLN A 269 -3.94 21.82 -0.88
N LEU A 270 -2.95 20.98 -0.53
CA LEU A 270 -2.68 20.58 0.86
C LEU A 270 -1.59 21.47 1.48
N LYS A 271 -0.49 21.71 0.79
CA LYS A 271 0.62 22.52 1.33
C LYS A 271 0.29 24.00 1.52
N LYS A 272 -0.86 24.49 1.00
CA LYS A 272 -1.35 25.85 1.27
C LYS A 272 -1.68 26.08 2.75
N TYR A 273 -2.03 25.03 3.49
CA TYR A 273 -2.33 25.13 4.93
C TYR A 273 -1.05 25.32 5.74
N LYS A 274 -0.86 26.51 6.29
CA LYS A 274 0.38 26.88 7.00
C LYS A 274 0.61 26.12 8.30
N HIS A 275 -0.41 25.49 8.85
CA HIS A 275 -0.33 24.63 10.02
C HIS A 275 -0.06 23.14 9.66
N LEU A 276 0.06 22.80 8.39
CA LEU A 276 0.70 21.58 7.92
C LEU A 276 2.22 21.82 7.95
N VAL A 277 2.86 21.47 9.08
CA VAL A 277 4.19 21.95 9.46
C VAL A 277 5.32 21.20 8.80
N GLY A 278 5.20 19.88 8.74
CA GLY A 278 6.29 19.05 8.25
C GLY A 278 6.05 17.56 8.50
N ASN A 279 7.07 16.75 8.19
CA ASN A 279 7.06 15.32 8.43
C ASN A 279 7.82 15.00 9.73
N TYR A 280 7.21 14.22 10.60
CA TYR A 280 7.79 13.80 11.86
C TYR A 280 8.25 12.34 11.77
N GLY A 281 9.54 12.11 11.91
CA GLY A 281 10.11 10.76 11.92
C GLY A 281 10.30 10.14 10.54
N ASN A 282 10.20 8.83 10.49
CA ASN A 282 10.64 7.98 9.39
C ASN A 282 9.51 7.07 8.87
N ALA A 283 9.89 5.88 8.36
CA ALA A 283 8.96 4.84 7.93
C ALA A 283 8.19 4.23 9.11
N TRP A 284 7.06 3.64 8.82
CA TRP A 284 6.09 3.06 9.75
C TRP A 284 6.68 2.19 10.88
N TRP A 285 7.75 1.46 10.63
CA TRP A 285 8.32 0.53 11.61
C TRP A 285 9.01 1.22 12.79
N LYS A 286 9.28 2.55 12.69
CA LYS A 286 9.85 3.39 13.74
C LYS A 286 8.83 3.92 14.75
N GLN A 287 7.54 3.68 14.56
CA GLN A 287 6.45 4.22 15.38
C GLN A 287 6.67 4.01 16.90
N LYS A 288 7.20 2.85 17.29
CA LYS A 288 7.39 2.53 18.74
C LYS A 288 8.41 3.44 19.45
N GLU A 289 9.32 4.03 18.72
CA GLU A 289 10.32 4.97 19.23
C GLU A 289 9.87 6.42 19.05
N GLU A 290 9.36 6.75 17.88
CA GLU A 290 9.06 8.12 17.47
C GLU A 290 7.80 8.67 18.13
N PHE A 291 6.77 7.85 18.32
CA PHE A 291 5.49 8.30 18.90
C PHE A 291 5.56 8.62 20.41
N GLU A 292 6.55 8.08 21.12
CA GLU A 292 6.79 8.44 22.53
C GLU A 292 7.08 9.94 22.68
N SER A 293 7.79 10.54 21.72
CA SER A 293 8.24 11.94 21.76
C SER A 293 7.24 12.91 21.13
N PHE A 294 6.18 12.44 20.46
CA PHE A 294 5.27 13.33 19.75
C PHE A 294 4.37 14.13 20.70
N ASN A 295 4.00 13.60 21.84
CA ASN A 295 3.12 14.16 22.88
C ASN A 295 1.63 14.37 22.47
N GLY A 296 1.31 14.62 21.22
CA GLY A 296 -0.06 14.82 20.72
C GLY A 296 -0.76 13.52 20.29
N PRO A 297 -2.03 13.63 19.87
CA PRO A 297 -2.77 12.51 19.29
C PRO A 297 -2.19 12.07 17.96
N ILE A 298 -2.43 10.77 17.65
CA ILE A 298 -1.93 10.09 16.45
C ILE A 298 -3.13 9.53 15.70
N LEU A 299 -3.33 9.98 14.47
CA LEU A 299 -4.38 9.49 13.57
C LEU A 299 -3.81 8.51 12.56
N PHE A 300 -4.31 7.29 12.57
CA PHE A 300 -4.10 6.34 11.49
C PHE A 300 -5.24 6.38 10.50
N THR A 301 -4.98 6.83 9.29
CA THR A 301 -5.96 6.86 8.21
C THR A 301 -6.03 5.50 7.49
N THR A 302 -4.90 4.80 7.41
CA THR A 302 -4.76 3.49 6.77
C THR A 302 -3.64 2.69 7.46
N ASN A 303 -3.22 1.56 6.88
CA ASN A 303 -2.00 0.87 7.28
C ASN A 303 -0.76 1.81 7.08
N CYS A 304 0.42 1.63 7.64
CA CYS A 304 0.80 0.48 8.44
C CYS A 304 0.75 0.84 9.94
N ILE A 305 -0.03 0.12 10.71
CA ILE A 305 -0.05 0.26 12.18
C ILE A 305 0.98 -0.70 12.79
N VAL A 306 1.73 -0.23 13.77
CA VAL A 306 2.54 -1.08 14.64
C VAL A 306 1.89 -1.09 16.02
N PRO A 307 1.35 -2.22 16.48
CA PRO A 307 0.76 -2.30 17.82
C PRO A 307 1.74 -1.80 18.89
N PRO A 308 1.31 -0.89 19.78
CA PRO A 308 2.18 -0.30 20.79
C PRO A 308 2.67 -1.36 21.80
N ARG A 309 3.80 -1.08 22.45
CA ARG A 309 4.28 -1.90 23.58
C ARG A 309 3.30 -1.76 24.76
N PRO A 310 3.19 -2.77 25.65
CA PRO A 310 2.30 -2.68 26.81
C PRO A 310 2.51 -1.44 27.69
N ASN A 311 3.73 -0.95 27.78
CA ASN A 311 4.13 0.23 28.55
C ASN A 311 4.27 1.52 27.72
N ALA A 312 3.81 1.54 26.46
CA ALA A 312 3.88 2.73 25.63
C ALA A 312 3.01 3.87 26.20
N THR A 313 3.56 5.09 26.24
CA THR A 313 2.88 6.27 26.81
C THR A 313 1.84 6.88 25.88
N TYR A 314 1.86 6.51 24.60
CA TYR A 314 0.99 7.06 23.56
C TYR A 314 -0.26 6.22 23.27
N LYS A 315 -0.51 5.11 23.96
CA LYS A 315 -1.66 4.21 23.69
C LYS A 315 -3.01 4.92 23.66
N ASP A 316 -3.25 5.77 24.67
CA ASP A 316 -4.52 6.48 24.84
C ASP A 316 -4.65 7.69 23.88
N ARG A 317 -3.62 7.93 23.06
CA ARG A 317 -3.59 9.00 22.05
C ARG A 317 -3.76 8.49 20.63
N ILE A 318 -4.05 7.18 20.44
CA ILE A 318 -4.23 6.55 19.13
C ILE A 318 -5.68 6.68 18.67
N TYR A 319 -5.84 7.14 17.44
CA TYR A 319 -7.11 7.24 16.71
C TYR A 319 -7.01 6.46 15.41
N THR A 320 -8.08 5.75 15.05
CA THR A 320 -8.20 4.98 13.80
C THR A 320 -9.44 5.42 13.04
N THR A 321 -9.46 5.23 11.73
CA THR A 321 -10.62 5.48 10.86
C THR A 321 -10.55 4.57 9.63
N GLY A 322 -11.63 4.48 8.85
CA GLY A 322 -11.64 3.68 7.62
C GLY A 322 -11.49 2.19 7.87
N ALA A 323 -10.63 1.59 7.08
CA ALA A 323 -10.32 0.16 7.17
C ALA A 323 -9.44 -0.20 8.37
N THR A 324 -8.95 0.79 9.13
CA THR A 324 -8.00 0.56 10.22
C THR A 324 -8.70 0.19 11.54
N GLY A 325 -8.00 -0.55 12.37
CA GLY A 325 -8.49 -0.91 13.69
C GLY A 325 -7.37 -1.33 14.63
N LEU A 326 -7.47 -0.91 15.87
CA LEU A 326 -6.56 -1.30 16.95
C LEU A 326 -7.35 -1.36 18.25
N GLU A 327 -7.28 -2.47 18.97
CA GLU A 327 -7.96 -2.62 20.23
C GLU A 327 -7.53 -1.52 21.23
N GLY A 328 -8.52 -0.85 21.81
CA GLY A 328 -8.33 0.28 22.74
C GLY A 328 -8.10 1.64 22.08
N ALA A 329 -7.96 1.72 20.76
CA ALA A 329 -7.91 3.00 20.05
C ALA A 329 -9.31 3.61 19.88
N THR A 330 -9.38 4.94 19.80
CA THR A 330 -10.64 5.64 19.49
C THR A 330 -10.88 5.62 17.98
N TYR A 331 -12.00 5.02 17.54
CA TYR A 331 -12.39 5.01 16.14
C TYR A 331 -13.15 6.28 15.75
N ILE A 332 -12.71 6.94 14.69
CA ILE A 332 -13.41 8.08 14.07
C ILE A 332 -14.34 7.53 12.99
N PRO A 333 -15.66 7.74 13.10
CA PRO A 333 -16.63 7.18 12.15
C PRO A 333 -16.43 7.65 10.72
N GLU A 334 -16.86 6.81 9.78
CA GLU A 334 -16.86 7.12 8.35
C GLU A 334 -17.77 8.28 7.98
N ARG A 335 -17.50 8.85 6.80
CA ARG A 335 -18.35 9.85 6.15
C ARG A 335 -19.77 9.33 5.97
N LYS A 336 -20.76 10.16 6.30
CA LYS A 336 -22.18 9.84 6.11
C LYS A 336 -22.90 11.01 5.44
N ASP A 337 -23.83 10.70 4.55
CA ASP A 337 -24.73 11.67 3.92
C ASP A 337 -23.99 12.85 3.25
N GLY A 338 -22.83 12.58 2.64
CA GLY A 338 -22.01 13.60 1.98
C GLY A 338 -21.29 14.57 2.94
N LYS A 339 -21.36 14.33 4.25
CA LYS A 339 -20.65 15.13 5.26
C LYS A 339 -19.23 14.60 5.46
N GLN A 340 -18.33 15.51 5.79
CA GLN A 340 -16.96 15.19 6.21
C GLN A 340 -16.94 14.33 7.47
N LYS A 341 -15.81 13.60 7.69
CA LYS A 341 -15.55 12.97 8.99
C LYS A 341 -15.49 14.03 10.08
N ASP A 342 -15.99 13.72 11.25
CA ASP A 342 -15.92 14.60 12.41
C ASP A 342 -14.65 14.31 13.22
N PHE A 343 -13.69 15.23 13.11
CA PHE A 343 -12.42 15.17 13.84
C PHE A 343 -12.45 15.94 15.16
N SER A 344 -13.60 16.42 15.63
CA SER A 344 -13.72 17.22 16.86
C SER A 344 -13.06 16.53 18.07
N VAL A 345 -13.25 15.24 18.24
CA VAL A 345 -12.72 14.45 19.37
C VAL A 345 -11.19 14.46 19.43
N ILE A 346 -10.50 14.30 18.29
CA ILE A 346 -9.04 14.33 18.26
C ILE A 346 -8.50 15.76 18.37
N ILE A 347 -9.22 16.75 17.84
CA ILE A 347 -8.89 18.18 17.96
C ILE A 347 -8.96 18.62 19.43
N GLU A 348 -10.04 18.28 20.13
CA GLU A 348 -10.18 18.59 21.56
C GLU A 348 -9.14 17.85 22.42
N HIS A 349 -8.73 16.66 22.01
CA HIS A 349 -7.62 15.97 22.68
C HIS A 349 -6.30 16.72 22.47
N ALA A 350 -5.99 17.11 21.25
CA ALA A 350 -4.76 17.83 20.91
C ALA A 350 -4.59 19.12 21.72
N ARG A 351 -5.68 19.89 21.92
CA ARG A 351 -5.67 21.15 22.72
C ARG A 351 -5.13 20.98 24.14
N ARG A 352 -5.22 19.79 24.71
CA ARG A 352 -4.78 19.47 26.06
C ARG A 352 -3.37 18.88 26.12
N CYS A 353 -2.77 18.62 24.96
CA CYS A 353 -1.45 18.03 24.86
C CYS A 353 -0.34 19.08 24.86
N GLN A 354 0.85 18.65 25.23
CA GLN A 354 2.07 19.44 25.07
C GLN A 354 2.52 19.42 23.61
N PRO A 355 3.29 20.42 23.15
CA PRO A 355 3.93 20.38 21.85
C PRO A 355 4.79 19.14 21.65
N PRO A 356 4.97 18.65 20.40
CA PRO A 356 5.87 17.54 20.13
C PRO A 356 7.33 17.91 20.44
N VAL A 357 8.11 16.91 20.85
CA VAL A 357 9.57 17.06 21.02
C VAL A 357 10.26 16.77 19.71
N ALA A 358 11.16 17.64 19.28
CA ALA A 358 11.95 17.43 18.06
C ALA A 358 12.85 16.19 18.20
N ILE A 359 12.77 15.28 17.23
CA ILE A 359 13.67 14.12 17.13
C ILE A 359 14.73 14.31 16.06
N GLU A 360 14.50 15.25 15.14
CA GLU A 360 15.42 15.63 14.07
C GLU A 360 15.13 17.08 13.63
N SER A 361 15.98 17.64 12.78
CA SER A 361 15.84 18.97 12.22
C SER A 361 16.37 19.05 10.81
N GLY A 362 15.94 20.04 10.04
CA GLY A 362 16.33 20.23 8.67
C GLY A 362 15.15 20.08 7.71
N LYS A 363 15.45 19.73 6.48
CA LYS A 363 14.47 19.59 5.40
C LYS A 363 14.80 18.38 4.53
N ILE A 364 13.77 17.81 3.92
CA ILE A 364 13.88 16.83 2.84
C ILE A 364 13.16 17.37 1.59
N VAL A 365 13.54 16.86 0.42
CA VAL A 365 12.98 17.31 -0.86
C VAL A 365 12.25 16.15 -1.53
N GLY A 366 11.06 16.41 -2.08
CA GLY A 366 10.28 15.45 -2.84
C GLY A 366 9.29 16.15 -3.77
N GLY A 367 8.35 15.39 -4.36
CA GLY A 367 7.37 15.92 -5.31
C GLY A 367 7.79 15.75 -6.77
N PHE A 368 8.68 14.81 -7.06
CA PHE A 368 9.14 14.47 -8.41
C PHE A 368 8.22 13.44 -9.09
N ALA A 369 6.90 13.69 -9.07
CA ALA A 369 5.94 12.91 -9.82
C ALA A 369 6.08 13.15 -11.33
N HIS A 370 5.40 12.35 -12.15
CA HIS A 370 5.58 12.36 -13.61
C HIS A 370 5.41 13.74 -14.24
N ALA A 371 4.43 14.55 -13.81
CA ALA A 371 4.23 15.90 -14.36
C ALA A 371 5.48 16.79 -14.19
N GLN A 372 6.13 16.74 -13.01
CA GLN A 372 7.35 17.50 -12.74
C GLN A 372 8.56 16.99 -13.51
N VAL A 373 8.74 15.66 -13.56
CA VAL A 373 9.88 15.05 -14.26
C VAL A 373 9.75 15.26 -15.77
N ILE A 374 8.54 15.15 -16.34
CA ILE A 374 8.28 15.42 -17.75
C ILE A 374 8.53 16.90 -18.09
N ALA A 375 8.18 17.83 -17.21
CA ALA A 375 8.52 19.24 -17.39
C ALA A 375 10.04 19.51 -17.40
N LEU A 376 10.83 18.62 -16.81
CA LEU A 376 12.29 18.65 -16.82
C LEU A 376 12.92 17.70 -17.85
N ALA A 377 12.10 17.10 -18.74
CA ALA A 377 12.54 16.03 -19.64
C ALA A 377 13.76 16.44 -20.50
N ASP A 378 13.79 17.66 -21.05
CA ASP A 378 14.91 18.12 -21.87
C ASP A 378 16.24 18.11 -21.08
N LYS A 379 16.23 18.56 -19.83
CA LYS A 379 17.41 18.53 -18.95
C LYS A 379 17.86 17.11 -18.63
N VAL A 380 16.90 16.22 -18.35
CA VAL A 380 17.18 14.81 -18.05
C VAL A 380 17.75 14.12 -19.29
N VAL A 381 17.17 14.35 -20.46
CA VAL A 381 17.63 13.78 -21.74
C VAL A 381 19.02 14.30 -22.11
N GLU A 382 19.29 15.59 -21.92
CA GLU A 382 20.63 16.16 -22.12
C GLU A 382 21.66 15.55 -21.17
N ALA A 383 21.31 15.40 -19.89
CA ALA A 383 22.18 14.78 -18.90
C ALA A 383 22.49 13.30 -19.23
N VAL A 384 21.53 12.56 -19.76
CA VAL A 384 21.74 11.18 -20.23
C VAL A 384 22.60 11.14 -21.49
N LYS A 385 22.30 11.99 -22.51
CA LYS A 385 23.05 12.03 -23.77
C LYS A 385 24.49 12.50 -23.60
N SER A 386 24.75 13.40 -22.65
CA SER A 386 26.11 13.86 -22.32
C SER A 386 26.89 12.87 -21.45
N GLY A 387 26.22 11.81 -20.93
CA GLY A 387 26.83 10.87 -20.00
C GLY A 387 26.93 11.38 -18.55
N ALA A 388 26.35 12.56 -18.26
CA ALA A 388 26.29 13.08 -16.89
C ALA A 388 25.41 12.20 -15.98
N ILE A 389 24.34 11.60 -16.55
CA ILE A 389 23.56 10.54 -15.91
C ILE A 389 23.76 9.26 -16.73
N ARG A 390 24.43 8.28 -16.12
CA ARG A 390 24.71 6.99 -16.73
C ARG A 390 23.57 6.01 -16.55
N LYS A 391 22.93 5.99 -15.36
CA LYS A 391 21.91 5.00 -15.03
C LYS A 391 20.92 5.54 -13.99
N PHE A 392 19.68 5.07 -14.10
CA PHE A 392 18.64 5.28 -13.09
C PHE A 392 18.42 4.00 -12.29
N PHE A 393 18.22 4.14 -10.99
CA PHE A 393 17.85 3.06 -10.09
C PHE A 393 16.45 3.31 -9.55
N VAL A 394 15.48 2.50 -9.94
CA VAL A 394 14.16 2.50 -9.31
C VAL A 394 14.28 1.74 -8.00
N MET A 395 14.47 2.47 -6.92
CA MET A 395 14.52 1.98 -5.56
C MET A 395 13.24 2.42 -4.87
N ALA A 396 12.16 1.67 -5.05
CA ALA A 396 10.82 2.03 -4.62
C ALA A 396 10.18 0.92 -3.77
N GLY A 397 9.04 1.22 -3.18
CA GLY A 397 8.23 0.27 -2.44
C GLY A 397 8.26 0.49 -0.92
N CYS A 398 8.27 -0.60 -0.17
CA CYS A 398 8.09 -0.58 1.27
C CYS A 398 9.41 -0.53 2.05
N ASP A 399 9.32 -0.15 3.33
CA ASP A 399 10.39 -0.38 4.31
C ASP A 399 9.93 -1.41 5.36
N GLY A 400 10.76 -1.74 6.35
CA GLY A 400 10.46 -2.70 7.40
C GLY A 400 11.58 -2.83 8.45
N ARG A 401 11.32 -3.67 9.46
CA ARG A 401 12.16 -3.79 10.66
C ARG A 401 13.43 -4.62 10.49
N MET A 402 13.48 -5.48 9.48
CA MET A 402 14.60 -6.42 9.32
C MET A 402 15.92 -5.67 9.10
N LYS A 403 16.97 -6.08 9.82
CA LYS A 403 18.31 -5.51 9.68
C LYS A 403 18.85 -5.60 8.25
N SER A 404 18.51 -6.65 7.52
CA SER A 404 18.90 -6.82 6.12
C SER A 404 18.45 -5.68 5.20
N ARG A 405 17.49 -4.85 5.63
CA ARG A 405 17.07 -3.65 4.88
C ARG A 405 18.08 -2.50 4.92
N SER A 406 19.15 -2.59 5.75
CA SER A 406 20.30 -1.69 5.66
C SER A 406 20.97 -1.74 4.29
N TYR A 407 20.81 -2.85 3.56
CA TYR A 407 21.22 -2.99 2.17
C TYR A 407 20.83 -1.77 1.30
N TYR A 408 19.61 -1.27 1.42
CA TYR A 408 19.12 -0.13 0.61
C TYR A 408 19.83 1.18 0.96
N THR A 409 20.19 1.39 2.23
CA THR A 409 21.00 2.52 2.65
C THR A 409 22.42 2.41 2.11
N GLU A 410 23.08 1.27 2.32
CA GLU A 410 24.45 1.01 1.82
C GLU A 410 24.52 1.10 0.29
N PHE A 411 23.50 0.55 -0.40
CA PHE A 411 23.42 0.60 -1.85
C PHE A 411 23.38 2.05 -2.34
N ALA A 412 22.52 2.89 -1.74
CA ALA A 412 22.39 4.31 -2.11
C ALA A 412 23.68 5.10 -1.83
N GLU A 413 24.34 4.85 -0.68
CA GLU A 413 25.61 5.50 -0.31
C GLU A 413 26.75 5.14 -1.25
N LYS A 414 26.78 3.90 -1.75
CA LYS A 414 27.84 3.38 -2.62
C LYS A 414 27.60 3.63 -4.11
N LEU A 415 26.40 4.08 -4.50
CA LEU A 415 26.10 4.38 -5.89
C LEU A 415 27.02 5.48 -6.44
N PRO A 416 27.61 5.29 -7.64
CA PRO A 416 28.42 6.31 -8.31
C PRO A 416 27.69 7.64 -8.47
N ALA A 417 28.45 8.73 -8.50
CA ALA A 417 27.92 10.09 -8.55
C ALA A 417 27.15 10.41 -9.85
N ASP A 418 27.33 9.61 -10.91
CA ASP A 418 26.64 9.71 -12.20
C ASP A 418 25.35 8.88 -12.28
N THR A 419 24.72 8.57 -11.14
CA THR A 419 23.49 7.79 -11.05
C THR A 419 22.40 8.53 -10.28
N VAL A 420 21.14 8.26 -10.62
CA VAL A 420 19.94 8.86 -10.01
C VAL A 420 19.05 7.77 -9.46
N ILE A 421 18.50 7.98 -8.27
CA ILE A 421 17.52 7.13 -7.61
C ILE A 421 16.12 7.70 -7.90
N LEU A 422 15.25 6.88 -8.49
CA LEU A 422 13.81 7.15 -8.63
C LEU A 422 13.08 6.36 -7.55
N THR A 423 12.25 7.02 -6.74
CA THR A 423 11.61 6.37 -5.60
C THR A 423 10.14 6.76 -5.41
N ALA A 424 9.39 5.86 -4.81
CA ALA A 424 8.04 6.05 -4.28
C ALA A 424 7.81 5.06 -3.13
N GLY A 425 7.00 5.42 -2.15
CA GLY A 425 6.75 4.56 -1.00
C GLY A 425 7.75 4.73 0.15
N CYS A 426 7.60 3.94 1.21
CA CYS A 426 8.41 4.04 2.43
C CYS A 426 9.91 3.73 2.24
N ALA A 427 10.30 3.02 1.18
CA ALA A 427 11.71 2.71 0.89
C ALA A 427 12.59 3.98 0.87
N LYS A 428 12.02 5.13 0.45
CA LYS A 428 12.69 6.42 0.44
C LYS A 428 13.40 6.79 1.74
N TYR A 429 12.84 6.41 2.90
CA TYR A 429 13.40 6.76 4.21
C TYR A 429 14.76 6.11 4.50
N ARG A 430 15.20 5.16 3.66
CA ARG A 430 16.54 4.58 3.73
C ARG A 430 17.62 5.50 3.14
N TYR A 431 17.23 6.49 2.31
CA TYR A 431 18.21 7.31 1.58
C TYR A 431 17.77 8.76 1.32
N ASN A 432 16.52 9.16 1.58
CA ASN A 432 16.05 10.54 1.29
C ASN A 432 16.66 11.63 2.19
N LYS A 433 17.35 11.22 3.27
CA LYS A 433 18.07 12.11 4.18
C LYS A 433 19.61 12.02 4.00
N LEU A 434 20.08 11.18 3.08
CA LEU A 434 21.50 11.06 2.78
C LEU A 434 21.98 12.26 1.93
N PRO A 435 23.19 12.79 2.16
CA PRO A 435 23.75 13.91 1.41
C PRO A 435 24.32 13.45 0.06
N LEU A 436 23.47 12.91 -0.83
CA LEU A 436 23.90 12.35 -2.12
C LEU A 436 24.20 13.41 -3.18
N GLY A 437 23.75 14.67 -2.98
CA GLY A 437 24.01 15.78 -3.88
C GLY A 437 23.11 15.79 -5.12
N ASP A 438 23.58 16.45 -6.18
CA ASP A 438 22.87 16.63 -7.45
C ASP A 438 23.78 16.41 -8.66
N ILE A 439 23.18 16.30 -9.83
CA ILE A 439 23.84 16.25 -11.14
C ILE A 439 23.29 17.41 -11.97
N ASN A 440 24.08 18.47 -12.16
CA ASN A 440 23.67 19.67 -12.90
C ASN A 440 22.35 20.29 -12.39
N GLY A 441 22.14 20.27 -11.06
CA GLY A 441 20.94 20.78 -10.40
C GLY A 441 19.76 19.79 -10.39
N ILE A 442 19.95 18.54 -10.84
CA ILE A 442 18.99 17.46 -10.69
C ILE A 442 19.37 16.66 -9.44
N PRO A 443 18.55 16.66 -8.37
CA PRO A 443 18.83 15.86 -7.18
C PRO A 443 19.02 14.38 -7.53
N ARG A 444 19.94 13.73 -6.84
CA ARG A 444 20.19 12.29 -7.06
C ARG A 444 19.12 11.38 -6.46
N VAL A 445 18.18 11.91 -5.67
CA VAL A 445 16.99 11.19 -5.19
C VAL A 445 15.74 11.94 -5.66
N LEU A 446 14.97 11.32 -6.54
CA LEU A 446 13.72 11.87 -7.07
C LEU A 446 12.55 11.08 -6.46
N ASP A 447 11.95 11.65 -5.41
CA ASP A 447 10.80 11.06 -4.72
C ASP A 447 9.51 11.48 -5.39
N ALA A 448 8.81 10.53 -6.00
CA ALA A 448 7.54 10.75 -6.68
C ALA A 448 6.35 10.86 -5.72
N GLY A 449 6.42 10.21 -4.55
CA GLY A 449 5.30 10.24 -3.59
C GLY A 449 5.04 8.94 -2.83
N GLN A 450 3.78 8.60 -2.64
CA GLN A 450 3.31 7.38 -1.96
C GLN A 450 3.58 6.11 -2.80
N CYS A 451 3.26 4.94 -2.26
CA CYS A 451 3.45 3.67 -2.98
C CYS A 451 2.63 3.60 -4.28
N ASN A 452 1.42 4.19 -4.35
CA ASN A 452 0.65 4.31 -5.59
C ASN A 452 1.33 5.19 -6.66
N ASP A 453 2.19 6.12 -6.24
CA ASP A 453 2.97 6.97 -7.17
C ASP A 453 4.10 6.18 -7.87
N SER A 454 4.22 4.86 -7.64
CA SER A 454 4.89 3.94 -8.56
C SER A 454 4.33 4.04 -9.98
N TYR A 455 3.06 4.44 -10.14
CA TYR A 455 2.48 4.82 -11.42
C TYR A 455 3.26 5.95 -12.11
N SER A 456 3.60 7.00 -11.36
CA SER A 456 4.46 8.09 -11.88
C SER A 456 5.81 7.59 -12.39
N LEU A 457 6.43 6.62 -11.70
CA LEU A 457 7.70 6.03 -12.13
C LEU A 457 7.55 5.26 -13.44
N ALA A 458 6.43 4.54 -13.62
CA ALA A 458 6.12 3.84 -14.86
C ALA A 458 5.89 4.83 -16.03
N ILE A 459 5.13 5.91 -15.81
CA ILE A 459 4.90 6.97 -16.81
C ILE A 459 6.21 7.64 -17.20
N ILE A 460 7.09 7.94 -16.25
CA ILE A 460 8.43 8.49 -16.52
C ILE A 460 9.23 7.54 -17.40
N ALA A 461 9.25 6.24 -17.09
CA ALA A 461 9.96 5.24 -17.89
C ALA A 461 9.40 5.14 -19.31
N MET A 462 8.08 5.09 -19.49
CA MET A 462 7.44 5.08 -20.80
C MET A 462 7.75 6.35 -21.61
N LYS A 463 7.77 7.52 -20.95
CA LYS A 463 8.13 8.77 -21.62
C LYS A 463 9.61 8.81 -22.04
N LEU A 464 10.51 8.30 -21.21
CA LEU A 464 11.92 8.16 -21.60
C LEU A 464 12.09 7.18 -22.77
N GLN A 465 11.36 6.06 -22.76
CA GLN A 465 11.34 5.12 -23.89
C GLN A 465 10.95 5.82 -25.21
N GLU A 466 9.86 6.59 -25.18
CA GLU A 466 9.37 7.37 -26.34
C GLU A 466 10.44 8.36 -26.85
N VAL A 467 11.01 9.17 -25.93
CA VAL A 467 11.97 10.23 -26.26
C VAL A 467 13.30 9.67 -26.80
N PHE A 468 13.73 8.51 -26.30
CA PHE A 468 14.92 7.82 -26.81
C PHE A 468 14.64 6.96 -28.04
N GLY A 469 13.38 6.82 -28.47
CA GLY A 469 12.98 6.03 -29.63
C GLY A 469 13.23 4.52 -29.47
N LEU A 470 13.18 4.03 -28.24
CA LEU A 470 13.41 2.62 -27.91
C LEU A 470 12.15 1.78 -28.15
N LYS A 471 12.33 0.56 -28.65
CA LYS A 471 11.22 -0.37 -28.92
C LYS A 471 10.78 -1.13 -27.67
N ASP A 472 11.70 -1.42 -26.77
CA ASP A 472 11.48 -2.15 -25.54
C ASP A 472 11.82 -1.25 -24.33
N ILE A 473 10.94 -1.18 -23.35
CA ILE A 473 11.15 -0.45 -22.09
C ILE A 473 12.39 -0.99 -21.33
N ASN A 474 12.73 -2.24 -21.53
CA ASN A 474 13.87 -2.91 -20.91
C ASN A 474 15.23 -2.50 -21.51
N ASP A 475 15.25 -1.74 -22.61
CA ASP A 475 16.45 -1.15 -23.21
C ASP A 475 16.83 0.20 -22.55
N LEU A 476 15.97 0.74 -21.67
CA LEU A 476 16.28 1.93 -20.90
C LEU A 476 17.44 1.69 -19.91
N PRO A 477 18.26 2.70 -19.62
CA PRO A 477 19.30 2.61 -18.60
C PRO A 477 18.70 2.66 -17.18
N ILE A 478 17.71 1.80 -16.92
CA ILE A 478 16.98 1.69 -15.66
C ILE A 478 17.22 0.32 -15.03
N VAL A 479 17.52 0.31 -13.74
CA VAL A 479 17.59 -0.90 -12.91
C VAL A 479 16.48 -0.85 -11.87
N TYR A 480 15.73 -1.94 -11.74
CA TYR A 480 14.66 -2.08 -10.77
C TYR A 480 15.18 -2.86 -9.55
N ASN A 481 15.42 -2.15 -8.43
CA ASN A 481 15.88 -2.69 -7.15
C ASN A 481 14.81 -2.39 -6.08
N ILE A 482 13.78 -3.23 -6.04
CA ILE A 482 12.52 -2.96 -5.35
C ILE A 482 12.52 -3.57 -3.94
N ALA A 483 12.14 -2.74 -2.97
CA ALA A 483 11.87 -3.17 -1.60
C ALA A 483 10.38 -3.48 -1.45
N TRP A 484 10.02 -4.74 -1.17
CA TRP A 484 8.62 -5.10 -0.94
C TRP A 484 8.34 -5.45 0.52
N TYR A 485 7.10 -5.29 0.95
CA TYR A 485 6.66 -5.69 2.29
C TYR A 485 5.24 -6.26 2.30
N GLU A 486 4.28 -5.61 1.66
CA GLU A 486 2.86 -5.94 1.76
C GLU A 486 2.13 -5.87 0.40
N GLN A 487 0.80 -6.00 0.41
CA GLN A 487 -0.02 -6.29 -0.75
C GLN A 487 -0.03 -5.18 -1.81
N LYS A 488 0.16 -3.91 -1.41
CA LYS A 488 0.30 -2.83 -2.39
C LYS A 488 1.57 -2.98 -3.23
N ALA A 489 2.65 -3.51 -2.65
CA ALA A 489 3.84 -3.85 -3.44
C ALA A 489 3.60 -5.05 -4.37
N VAL A 490 2.73 -5.98 -3.99
CA VAL A 490 2.36 -7.11 -4.88
C VAL A 490 1.62 -6.60 -6.12
N ILE A 491 0.61 -5.74 -5.97
CA ILE A 491 -0.11 -5.21 -7.15
C ILE A 491 0.79 -4.34 -8.02
N VAL A 492 1.72 -3.56 -7.45
CA VAL A 492 2.71 -2.80 -8.23
C VAL A 492 3.62 -3.75 -9.01
N LEU A 493 4.10 -4.83 -8.41
CA LEU A 493 4.88 -5.85 -9.12
C LEU A 493 4.10 -6.44 -10.30
N LEU A 494 2.86 -6.89 -10.06
CA LEU A 494 2.00 -7.45 -11.12
C LEU A 494 1.75 -6.44 -12.25
N ALA A 495 1.56 -5.17 -11.91
CA ALA A 495 1.40 -4.09 -12.88
C ALA A 495 2.66 -3.91 -13.75
N LEU A 496 3.86 -3.93 -13.14
CA LEU A 496 5.13 -3.87 -13.89
C LEU A 496 5.30 -5.06 -14.83
N LEU A 497 4.95 -6.29 -14.38
CA LEU A 497 4.99 -7.48 -15.24
C LEU A 497 4.01 -7.37 -16.40
N ALA A 498 2.80 -6.87 -16.15
CA ALA A 498 1.78 -6.64 -17.20
C ALA A 498 2.21 -5.58 -18.22
N LEU A 499 3.01 -4.58 -17.80
CA LEU A 499 3.63 -3.58 -18.69
C LEU A 499 4.88 -4.11 -19.43
N GLY A 500 5.24 -5.38 -19.23
CA GLY A 500 6.39 -6.01 -19.88
C GLY A 500 7.75 -5.69 -19.25
N VAL A 501 7.78 -5.09 -18.06
CA VAL A 501 9.03 -4.81 -17.34
C VAL A 501 9.66 -6.12 -16.86
N LYS A 502 10.97 -6.27 -17.09
CA LYS A 502 11.75 -7.45 -16.74
C LYS A 502 12.95 -7.10 -15.86
N LYS A 503 13.64 -8.15 -15.36
CA LYS A 503 14.86 -8.04 -14.56
C LYS A 503 14.66 -7.22 -13.28
N ILE A 504 13.52 -7.41 -12.61
CA ILE A 504 13.21 -6.76 -11.33
C ILE A 504 13.88 -7.53 -10.21
N HIS A 505 14.66 -6.85 -9.37
CA HIS A 505 15.28 -7.41 -8.16
C HIS A 505 14.42 -7.05 -6.95
N LEU A 506 13.98 -8.07 -6.23
CA LEU A 506 13.10 -7.94 -5.07
C LEU A 506 13.85 -8.24 -3.78
N GLY A 507 13.78 -7.34 -2.84
CA GLY A 507 14.40 -7.51 -1.53
C GLY A 507 13.50 -7.15 -0.34
N PRO A 508 13.96 -7.51 0.88
CA PRO A 508 15.19 -8.24 1.18
C PRO A 508 15.09 -9.76 0.93
N THR A 509 13.91 -10.30 0.69
CA THR A 509 13.66 -11.71 0.34
C THR A 509 12.62 -11.80 -0.76
N LEU A 510 12.58 -12.89 -1.50
CA LEU A 510 11.44 -13.20 -2.36
C LEU A 510 10.21 -13.54 -1.51
N PRO A 511 8.98 -13.33 -2.02
CA PRO A 511 7.75 -13.64 -1.30
C PRO A 511 7.65 -15.11 -0.87
N ALA A 512 7.31 -15.34 0.41
CA ALA A 512 7.17 -16.68 0.98
C ALA A 512 5.97 -17.45 0.42
N PHE A 513 4.99 -16.77 -0.12
CA PHE A 513 3.79 -17.38 -0.72
C PHE A 513 4.04 -17.91 -2.14
N LEU A 514 5.19 -17.65 -2.73
CA LEU A 514 5.56 -18.23 -4.03
C LEU A 514 6.13 -19.64 -3.85
N SER A 515 5.51 -20.63 -4.47
CA SER A 515 6.05 -21.98 -4.54
C SER A 515 7.36 -22.03 -5.34
N PRO A 516 8.17 -23.09 -5.22
CA PRO A 516 9.39 -23.24 -6.02
C PRO A 516 9.12 -23.15 -7.53
N ASN A 517 8.06 -23.78 -8.03
CA ASN A 517 7.72 -23.78 -9.44
C ASN A 517 7.26 -22.39 -9.92
N VAL A 518 6.40 -21.72 -9.17
CA VAL A 518 5.95 -20.34 -9.50
C VAL A 518 7.13 -19.35 -9.47
N LYS A 519 8.05 -19.48 -8.51
CA LYS A 519 9.30 -18.70 -8.51
C LYS A 519 10.11 -18.93 -9.77
N GLN A 520 10.27 -20.19 -10.19
CA GLN A 520 11.04 -20.52 -11.39
C GLN A 520 10.42 -19.91 -12.65
N VAL A 521 9.09 -19.96 -12.78
CA VAL A 521 8.36 -19.31 -13.88
C VAL A 521 8.60 -17.79 -13.90
N LEU A 522 8.60 -17.13 -12.75
CA LEU A 522 8.89 -15.70 -12.65
C LEU A 522 10.34 -15.37 -13.03
N ILE A 523 11.29 -16.21 -12.64
CA ILE A 523 12.70 -16.06 -13.00
C ILE A 523 12.89 -16.25 -14.51
N ASP A 524 12.37 -17.32 -15.09
CA ASP A 524 12.61 -17.69 -16.48
C ASP A 524 11.93 -16.72 -17.47
N ASN A 525 10.69 -16.29 -17.18
CA ASN A 525 9.90 -15.48 -18.10
C ASN A 525 10.12 -13.97 -17.92
N PHE A 526 10.42 -13.53 -16.69
CA PHE A 526 10.50 -12.09 -16.37
C PHE A 526 11.87 -11.68 -15.81
N GLY A 527 12.77 -12.62 -15.54
CA GLY A 527 14.06 -12.32 -14.95
C GLY A 527 13.99 -11.78 -13.53
N ILE A 528 12.95 -12.16 -12.76
CA ILE A 528 12.84 -11.76 -11.36
C ILE A 528 14.01 -12.35 -10.58
N GLY A 529 14.69 -11.51 -9.78
CA GLY A 529 15.81 -11.90 -8.94
C GLY A 529 15.69 -11.42 -7.51
N GLY A 530 16.48 -12.02 -6.62
CA GLY A 530 16.71 -11.50 -5.28
C GLY A 530 17.85 -10.46 -5.28
N ILE A 531 18.13 -9.94 -4.10
CA ILE A 531 19.30 -9.07 -3.84
C ILE A 531 20.40 -9.87 -3.13
N SER A 532 21.65 -9.40 -3.28
CA SER A 532 22.85 -9.95 -2.63
C SER A 532 23.45 -8.93 -1.64
N THR A 533 24.73 -8.60 -1.77
CA THR A 533 25.35 -7.48 -1.09
C THR A 533 25.29 -6.22 -1.97
N ALA A 534 25.34 -5.04 -1.34
CA ALA A 534 25.31 -3.78 -2.10
C ALA A 534 26.45 -3.70 -3.13
N ASP A 535 27.66 -4.15 -2.77
CA ASP A 535 28.82 -4.12 -3.65
C ASP A 535 28.66 -5.05 -4.86
N GLU A 536 28.21 -6.29 -4.63
CA GLU A 536 28.00 -7.27 -5.71
C GLU A 536 26.91 -6.82 -6.67
N ASP A 537 25.79 -6.33 -6.12
CA ASP A 537 24.66 -5.90 -6.94
C ASP A 537 25.01 -4.61 -7.72
N ILE A 538 25.71 -3.64 -7.13
CA ILE A 538 26.21 -2.46 -7.85
C ILE A 538 27.13 -2.86 -8.99
N ALA A 539 28.08 -3.76 -8.74
CA ALA A 539 28.99 -4.24 -9.78
C ALA A 539 28.22 -4.92 -10.93
N LYS A 540 27.24 -5.78 -10.60
CA LYS A 540 26.37 -6.49 -11.56
C LYS A 540 25.53 -5.52 -12.38
N PHE A 541 24.93 -4.50 -11.74
CA PHE A 541 23.99 -3.59 -12.40
C PHE A 541 24.67 -2.52 -13.24
N LEU A 542 25.95 -2.24 -12.98
CA LEU A 542 26.74 -1.27 -13.73
C LEU A 542 27.61 -1.90 -14.84
N ALA A 543 27.76 -3.23 -14.82
CA ALA A 543 28.36 -3.97 -15.92
C ALA A 543 27.49 -3.90 -17.17
#